data_354c146166fb213f3136bde355bd3fa2
#
_entry.id   354c146166fb213f3136bde355bd3fa2
#
_cell.length_a   1.000
_cell.length_b   1.000
_cell.length_c   1.000
_cell.angle_alpha   90.00
_cell.angle_beta   90.00
_cell.angle_gamma   90.00
#
_symmetry.space_group_name_H-M   'P 1'
#
loop_
_entity.id
_entity.type
_entity.pdbx_description
1 polymer ?
#
loop_
_entity_poly.entity_id
_entity_poly.type
_entity_poly.pdbx_seq_one_letter_code
_entity_poly.pdbx_strand_id
1 'polypeptide(L)'
;MKKERLDVLLVEQGFAPSRERAKRLIMAGQVLVDEQRIDKAGTTVAVEAKLRVVGEDLPYVSRGGLKLAKGMEVFGAVLAGKTAADIGASTGGFTDCMLQNGAAKVYAIDVGYGQLDWKLRTDARVVNMERTNIRSVTPETLGERLDFASIDVAFISLDKVLPVVRTLLAEGGEVIALIKPQFEAGKERVGKNGVVRDPAVHEDVIRQVLAVARSQGFQPAGLTYSPVKGPKGNIEYLLYLKTEGEAVDMDGAFVHEIVTEAHRVLDGRGAEH
;
A
#
# COMPACT_ATOMS: atom_id res chain seq x y z
N MET A 1 -28.91 11.20 -26.95
CA MET A 1 -27.92 10.13 -26.87
C MET A 1 -28.27 9.21 -25.70
N LYS A 2 -28.33 7.92 -25.94
CA LYS A 2 -28.54 6.93 -24.89
C LYS A 2 -27.30 6.90 -23.99
N LYS A 3 -27.52 6.95 -22.67
CA LYS A 3 -26.42 6.89 -21.69
C LYS A 3 -26.50 5.58 -20.91
N GLU A 4 -25.36 5.02 -20.58
CA GLU A 4 -25.25 3.80 -19.79
C GLU A 4 -24.10 3.94 -18.76
N ARG A 5 -24.15 3.13 -17.74
CA ARG A 5 -23.08 3.09 -16.72
C ARG A 5 -21.77 2.56 -17.34
N LEU A 6 -20.68 3.21 -17.04
CA LEU A 6 -19.36 2.85 -17.58
C LEU A 6 -18.95 1.43 -17.20
N ASP A 7 -19.26 0.98 -15.96
CA ASP A 7 -18.96 -0.38 -15.52
C ASP A 7 -19.76 -1.46 -16.29
N VAL A 8 -20.94 -1.11 -16.78
CA VAL A 8 -21.76 -1.99 -17.63
C VAL A 8 -21.20 -2.03 -19.05
N LEU A 9 -20.95 -0.86 -19.64
CA LEU A 9 -20.42 -0.76 -21.01
C LEU A 9 -19.06 -1.46 -21.18
N LEU A 10 -18.18 -1.38 -20.18
CA LEU A 10 -16.91 -2.10 -20.23
C LEU A 10 -17.07 -3.62 -20.31
N VAL A 11 -18.10 -4.17 -19.69
CA VAL A 11 -18.41 -5.60 -19.79
C VAL A 11 -19.05 -5.93 -21.13
N GLU A 12 -20.04 -5.14 -21.54
CA GLU A 12 -20.76 -5.34 -22.81
C GLU A 12 -19.84 -5.25 -24.02
N GLN A 13 -18.86 -4.36 -23.99
CA GLN A 13 -17.88 -4.18 -25.06
C GLN A 13 -16.64 -5.09 -24.91
N GLY A 14 -16.61 -6.01 -23.93
CA GLY A 14 -15.57 -7.01 -23.78
C GLY A 14 -14.25 -6.50 -23.16
N PHE A 15 -14.21 -5.26 -22.63
CA PHE A 15 -13.03 -4.71 -21.95
C PHE A 15 -12.82 -5.29 -20.54
N ALA A 16 -13.85 -5.89 -19.95
CA ALA A 16 -13.74 -6.54 -18.65
C ALA A 16 -14.64 -7.78 -18.59
N PRO A 17 -14.21 -8.87 -17.93
CA PRO A 17 -14.99 -10.09 -17.82
C PRO A 17 -16.17 -9.99 -16.84
N SER A 18 -16.18 -8.97 -15.96
CA SER A 18 -17.26 -8.73 -15.00
C SER A 18 -17.34 -7.27 -14.62
N ARG A 19 -18.53 -6.85 -14.10
CA ARG A 19 -18.75 -5.47 -13.60
C ARG A 19 -17.81 -5.11 -12.44
N GLU A 20 -17.42 -6.07 -11.61
CA GLU A 20 -16.47 -5.84 -10.53
C GLU A 20 -15.07 -5.58 -11.05
N ARG A 21 -14.64 -6.31 -12.09
CA ARG A 21 -13.38 -6.02 -12.77
C ARG A 21 -13.43 -4.65 -13.45
N ALA A 22 -14.54 -4.31 -14.12
CA ALA A 22 -14.73 -3.01 -14.73
C ALA A 22 -14.61 -1.86 -13.71
N LYS A 23 -15.27 -1.99 -12.54
CA LYS A 23 -15.15 -1.00 -11.46
C LYS A 23 -13.71 -0.84 -10.98
N ARG A 24 -12.96 -1.92 -10.84
CA ARG A 24 -11.54 -1.87 -10.45
C ARG A 24 -10.70 -1.11 -11.48
N LEU A 25 -10.88 -1.39 -12.76
CA LEU A 25 -10.19 -0.68 -13.84
C LEU A 25 -10.49 0.83 -13.83
N ILE A 26 -11.77 1.20 -13.62
CA ILE A 26 -12.19 2.60 -13.52
C ILE A 26 -11.54 3.27 -12.30
N MET A 27 -11.66 2.69 -11.11
CA MET A 27 -11.10 3.25 -9.88
C MET A 27 -9.57 3.29 -9.89
N ALA A 28 -8.92 2.41 -10.65
CA ALA A 28 -7.48 2.46 -10.91
C ALA A 28 -7.09 3.58 -11.89
N GLY A 29 -8.07 4.28 -12.48
CA GLY A 29 -7.82 5.30 -13.49
C GLY A 29 -7.28 4.71 -14.81
N GLN A 30 -7.55 3.45 -15.09
CA GLN A 30 -7.12 2.75 -16.30
C GLN A 30 -8.13 2.89 -17.44
N VAL A 31 -9.26 3.54 -17.23
CA VAL A 31 -10.30 3.71 -18.25
C VAL A 31 -10.30 5.14 -18.78
N LEU A 32 -10.20 5.26 -20.09
CA LEU A 32 -10.38 6.50 -20.82
C LEU A 32 -11.72 6.43 -21.57
N VAL A 33 -12.48 7.51 -21.50
CA VAL A 33 -13.71 7.74 -22.26
C VAL A 33 -13.48 8.98 -23.10
N ASP A 34 -13.47 8.86 -24.43
CA ASP A 34 -13.12 9.93 -25.37
C ASP A 34 -11.79 10.61 -24.98
N GLU A 35 -10.78 9.79 -24.66
CA GLU A 35 -9.42 10.18 -24.21
C GLU A 35 -9.38 10.88 -22.83
N GLN A 36 -10.49 11.03 -22.13
CA GLN A 36 -10.52 11.56 -20.77
C GLN A 36 -10.56 10.44 -19.73
N ARG A 37 -9.68 10.51 -18.75
CA ARG A 37 -9.60 9.53 -17.68
C ARG A 37 -10.80 9.64 -16.74
N ILE A 38 -11.44 8.51 -16.48
CA ILE A 38 -12.57 8.39 -15.54
C ILE A 38 -12.13 7.50 -14.37
N ASP A 39 -12.35 7.96 -13.14
CA ASP A 39 -11.98 7.28 -11.91
C ASP A 39 -13.17 6.91 -11.00
N LYS A 40 -14.39 7.32 -11.38
CA LYS A 40 -15.62 7.03 -10.63
C LYS A 40 -16.41 5.91 -11.29
N ALA A 41 -16.47 4.75 -10.65
CA ALA A 41 -17.13 3.55 -11.16
C ALA A 41 -18.62 3.72 -11.52
N GLY A 42 -19.31 4.64 -10.85
CA GLY A 42 -20.72 4.95 -11.11
C GLY A 42 -20.98 5.93 -12.25
N THR A 43 -19.96 6.44 -12.93
CA THR A 43 -20.10 7.42 -14.00
C THR A 43 -20.94 6.86 -15.14
N THR A 44 -21.85 7.71 -15.65
CA THR A 44 -22.71 7.39 -16.80
C THR A 44 -22.16 8.13 -18.01
N VAL A 45 -21.94 7.41 -19.11
CA VAL A 45 -21.35 7.93 -20.35
C VAL A 45 -22.27 7.63 -21.54
N ALA A 46 -22.04 8.27 -22.68
CA ALA A 46 -22.74 7.95 -23.91
C ALA A 46 -22.40 6.52 -24.37
N VAL A 47 -23.38 5.77 -24.84
CA VAL A 47 -23.16 4.38 -25.31
C VAL A 47 -22.17 4.34 -26.49
N GLU A 48 -22.15 5.39 -27.30
CA GLU A 48 -21.29 5.57 -28.46
C GLU A 48 -19.89 6.11 -28.12
N ALA A 49 -19.62 6.45 -26.84
CA ALA A 49 -18.32 6.96 -26.42
C ALA A 49 -17.20 5.95 -26.71
N LYS A 50 -16.05 6.44 -27.15
CA LYS A 50 -14.87 5.61 -27.36
C LYS A 50 -14.28 5.21 -26.00
N LEU A 51 -14.35 3.92 -25.69
CA LEU A 51 -13.75 3.36 -24.51
C LEU A 51 -12.34 2.83 -24.82
N ARG A 52 -11.40 3.12 -23.95
CA ARG A 52 -10.06 2.56 -24.02
C ARG A 52 -9.57 2.22 -22.61
N VAL A 53 -9.12 1.00 -22.44
CA VAL A 53 -8.44 0.58 -21.21
C VAL A 53 -6.95 0.73 -21.44
N VAL A 54 -6.28 1.46 -20.56
CA VAL A 54 -4.85 1.74 -20.61
C VAL A 54 -4.13 1.13 -19.43
N GLY A 55 -2.92 0.69 -19.64
CA GLY A 55 -2.08 0.04 -18.64
C GLY A 55 -2.17 -1.50 -18.71
N GLU A 56 -1.20 -2.14 -18.08
CA GLU A 56 -1.21 -3.60 -17.91
C GLU A 56 -2.28 -4.01 -16.90
N ASP A 57 -2.78 -5.23 -17.02
CA ASP A 57 -3.64 -5.83 -16.01
C ASP A 57 -2.89 -5.87 -14.69
N LEU A 58 -3.47 -5.25 -13.64
CA LEU A 58 -2.88 -5.30 -12.32
C LEU A 58 -2.82 -6.75 -11.86
N PRO A 59 -1.63 -7.27 -11.47
CA PRO A 59 -1.49 -8.64 -10.99
C PRO A 59 -2.22 -8.86 -9.65
N TYR A 60 -2.61 -7.79 -8.96
CA TYR A 60 -3.25 -7.78 -7.65
C TYR A 60 -4.63 -7.11 -7.69
N VAL A 61 -5.45 -7.36 -6.67
CA VAL A 61 -6.79 -6.76 -6.55
C VAL A 61 -6.78 -5.23 -6.49
N SER A 62 -5.64 -4.62 -6.16
CA SER A 62 -5.45 -3.17 -6.21
C SER A 62 -3.98 -2.80 -6.47
N ARG A 63 -3.72 -1.52 -6.81
CA ARG A 63 -2.35 -0.97 -6.98
C ARG A 63 -1.49 -1.08 -5.71
N GLY A 64 -2.12 -1.24 -4.55
CA GLY A 64 -1.41 -1.49 -3.29
C GLY A 64 -0.44 -2.66 -3.40
N GLY A 65 -0.85 -3.76 -4.03
CA GLY A 65 0.00 -4.93 -4.20
C GLY A 65 1.34 -4.65 -4.90
N LEU A 66 1.39 -3.69 -5.82
CA LEU A 66 2.64 -3.27 -6.49
C LEU A 66 3.65 -2.67 -5.50
N LYS A 67 3.17 -1.97 -4.45
CA LYS A 67 4.03 -1.38 -3.43
C LYS A 67 4.73 -2.47 -2.62
N LEU A 68 3.95 -3.44 -2.11
CA LEU A 68 4.51 -4.55 -1.34
C LEU A 68 5.44 -5.41 -2.21
N ALA A 69 5.04 -5.71 -3.45
CA ALA A 69 5.86 -6.47 -4.39
C ALA A 69 7.25 -5.85 -4.60
N LYS A 70 7.32 -4.52 -4.80
CA LYS A 70 8.61 -3.82 -4.88
C LYS A 70 9.40 -3.93 -3.58
N GLY A 71 8.75 -3.77 -2.43
CA GLY A 71 9.44 -3.93 -1.14
C GLY A 71 10.02 -5.33 -0.97
N MET A 72 9.25 -6.36 -1.29
CA MET A 72 9.70 -7.75 -1.22
C MET A 72 10.89 -8.00 -2.17
N GLU A 73 10.81 -7.51 -3.40
CA GLU A 73 11.90 -7.65 -4.39
C GLU A 73 13.18 -6.95 -3.91
N VAL A 74 13.09 -5.69 -3.51
CA VAL A 74 14.26 -4.88 -3.11
C VAL A 74 14.91 -5.41 -1.83
N PHE A 75 14.11 -5.87 -0.87
CA PHE A 75 14.60 -6.31 0.45
C PHE A 75 14.86 -7.82 0.53
N GLY A 76 14.48 -8.58 -0.51
CA GLY A 76 14.61 -10.04 -0.50
C GLY A 76 13.71 -10.72 0.53
N ALA A 77 12.56 -10.12 0.89
CA ALA A 77 11.64 -10.71 1.86
C ALA A 77 10.91 -11.91 1.26
N VAL A 78 10.95 -13.04 1.98
CA VAL A 78 10.34 -14.30 1.55
C VAL A 78 9.13 -14.60 2.42
N LEU A 79 7.98 -14.86 1.79
CA LEU A 79 6.70 -15.09 2.48
C LEU A 79 6.22 -16.55 2.41
N ALA A 80 6.90 -17.42 1.66
CA ALA A 80 6.51 -18.81 1.51
C ALA A 80 6.37 -19.51 2.89
N GLY A 81 5.18 -20.02 3.17
CA GLY A 81 4.85 -20.74 4.41
C GLY A 81 4.66 -19.86 5.65
N LYS A 82 4.81 -18.53 5.56
CA LYS A 82 4.69 -17.60 6.69
C LYS A 82 3.24 -17.29 7.06
N THR A 83 3.01 -17.07 8.35
CA THR A 83 1.82 -16.40 8.88
C THR A 83 2.05 -14.90 8.89
N ALA A 84 1.19 -14.15 8.22
CA ALA A 84 1.35 -12.73 8.01
C ALA A 84 0.13 -11.90 8.43
N ALA A 85 0.33 -10.59 8.62
CA ALA A 85 -0.77 -9.62 8.75
C ALA A 85 -0.65 -8.50 7.72
N ASP A 86 -1.79 -8.10 7.17
CA ASP A 86 -1.98 -6.90 6.35
C ASP A 86 -2.69 -5.85 7.20
N ILE A 87 -1.96 -4.85 7.66
CA ILE A 87 -2.45 -3.81 8.57
C ILE A 87 -2.83 -2.58 7.76
N GLY A 88 -4.14 -2.34 7.64
CA GLY A 88 -4.73 -1.40 6.71
C GLY A 88 -5.06 -2.08 5.38
N ALA A 89 -5.66 -3.26 5.43
CA ALA A 89 -5.86 -4.13 4.28
C ALA A 89 -6.73 -3.50 3.16
N SER A 90 -7.72 -2.67 3.51
CA SER A 90 -8.61 -2.01 2.53
C SER A 90 -9.18 -3.02 1.53
N THR A 91 -8.93 -2.85 0.23
CA THR A 91 -9.33 -3.80 -0.82
C THR A 91 -8.52 -5.09 -0.84
N GLY A 92 -7.41 -5.17 -0.10
CA GLY A 92 -6.57 -6.37 0.03
C GLY A 92 -5.42 -6.47 -0.97
N GLY A 93 -4.92 -5.34 -1.48
CA GLY A 93 -3.80 -5.38 -2.43
C GLY A 93 -2.54 -6.02 -1.84
N PHE A 94 -2.21 -5.72 -0.60
CA PHE A 94 -1.08 -6.33 0.09
C PHE A 94 -1.38 -7.79 0.45
N THR A 95 -2.58 -8.08 0.94
CA THR A 95 -3.05 -9.46 1.20
C THR A 95 -2.90 -10.34 -0.03
N ASP A 96 -3.39 -9.89 -1.21
CA ASP A 96 -3.27 -10.63 -2.47
C ASP A 96 -1.81 -10.85 -2.88
N CYS A 97 -0.97 -9.82 -2.73
CA CYS A 97 0.46 -9.93 -2.98
C CYS A 97 1.12 -11.00 -2.07
N MET A 98 0.83 -11.00 -0.77
CA MET A 98 1.36 -11.99 0.16
C MET A 98 0.93 -13.41 -0.18
N LEU A 99 -0.35 -13.62 -0.51
CA LEU A 99 -0.87 -14.94 -0.90
C LEU A 99 -0.25 -15.47 -2.19
N GLN A 100 -0.05 -14.59 -3.19
CA GLN A 100 0.62 -14.97 -4.45
C GLN A 100 2.11 -15.31 -4.24
N ASN A 101 2.73 -14.76 -3.19
CA ASN A 101 4.11 -15.08 -2.80
C ASN A 101 4.18 -16.20 -1.74
N GLY A 102 3.12 -16.98 -1.58
CA GLY A 102 3.13 -18.22 -0.84
C GLY A 102 2.89 -18.10 0.67
N ALA A 103 2.38 -16.98 1.17
CA ALA A 103 1.97 -16.88 2.57
C ALA A 103 0.95 -17.99 2.90
N ALA A 104 1.16 -18.69 4.02
CA ALA A 104 0.29 -19.77 4.47
C ALA A 104 -1.01 -19.24 5.07
N LYS A 105 -0.94 -18.06 5.72
CA LYS A 105 -2.09 -17.38 6.34
C LYS A 105 -1.87 -15.87 6.36
N VAL A 106 -2.93 -15.11 6.13
CA VAL A 106 -2.90 -13.65 6.20
C VAL A 106 -4.08 -13.13 7.03
N TYR A 107 -3.79 -12.40 8.10
CA TYR A 107 -4.76 -11.62 8.84
C TYR A 107 -4.95 -10.26 8.16
N ALA A 108 -6.09 -10.07 7.48
CA ALA A 108 -6.43 -8.81 6.81
C ALA A 108 -7.16 -7.88 7.80
N ILE A 109 -6.42 -6.93 8.39
CA ILE A 109 -6.88 -6.08 9.49
C ILE A 109 -7.19 -4.68 8.95
N ASP A 110 -8.43 -4.21 9.12
CA ASP A 110 -8.85 -2.88 8.71
C ASP A 110 -9.96 -2.33 9.62
N VAL A 111 -9.95 -1.01 9.85
CA VAL A 111 -11.03 -0.31 10.56
C VAL A 111 -12.31 -0.18 9.71
N GLY A 112 -12.18 -0.25 8.39
CA GLY A 112 -13.27 -0.22 7.44
C GLY A 112 -14.10 -1.49 7.43
N TYR A 113 -15.15 -1.49 6.61
CA TYR A 113 -16.04 -2.62 6.44
C TYR A 113 -16.46 -2.79 5.00
N GLY A 114 -16.53 -4.03 4.53
CA GLY A 114 -17.03 -4.36 3.19
C GLY A 114 -16.08 -3.95 2.06
N GLN A 115 -14.81 -3.66 2.37
CA GLN A 115 -13.83 -3.20 1.37
C GLN A 115 -13.01 -4.33 0.79
N LEU A 116 -12.71 -5.37 1.57
CA LEU A 116 -11.89 -6.49 1.14
C LEU A 116 -12.51 -7.18 -0.08
N ASP A 117 -11.72 -7.41 -1.11
CA ASP A 117 -12.17 -8.05 -2.36
C ASP A 117 -12.77 -9.43 -2.07
N TRP A 118 -13.84 -9.79 -2.78
CA TRP A 118 -14.57 -11.04 -2.58
C TRP A 118 -13.69 -12.28 -2.73
N LYS A 119 -12.77 -12.27 -3.69
CA LYS A 119 -11.78 -13.34 -3.88
C LYS A 119 -10.99 -13.62 -2.61
N LEU A 120 -10.59 -12.57 -1.89
CA LEU A 120 -9.81 -12.68 -0.66
C LEU A 120 -10.68 -13.07 0.54
N ARG A 121 -11.92 -12.57 0.61
CA ARG A 121 -12.88 -12.97 1.66
C ARG A 121 -13.18 -14.47 1.66
N THR A 122 -13.11 -15.10 0.50
CA THR A 122 -13.45 -16.52 0.33
C THR A 122 -12.20 -17.42 0.27
N ASP A 123 -11.01 -16.86 0.33
CA ASP A 123 -9.77 -17.63 0.40
C ASP A 123 -9.57 -18.16 1.84
N ALA A 124 -9.46 -19.49 1.99
CA ALA A 124 -9.32 -20.16 3.28
C ALA A 124 -8.06 -19.75 4.05
N ARG A 125 -7.07 -19.14 3.39
CA ARG A 125 -5.84 -18.62 4.01
C ARG A 125 -6.02 -17.22 4.59
N VAL A 126 -7.13 -16.54 4.33
CA VAL A 126 -7.38 -15.16 4.79
C VAL A 126 -8.30 -15.16 6.00
N VAL A 127 -7.83 -14.54 7.07
CA VAL A 127 -8.65 -14.19 8.23
C VAL A 127 -9.08 -12.74 8.08
N ASN A 128 -10.34 -12.52 7.72
CA ASN A 128 -10.89 -11.17 7.56
C ASN A 128 -11.18 -10.53 8.92
N MET A 129 -10.45 -9.49 9.27
CA MET A 129 -10.60 -8.70 10.50
C MET A 129 -11.00 -7.25 10.18
N GLU A 130 -12.08 -7.07 9.46
CA GLU A 130 -12.68 -5.75 9.26
C GLU A 130 -13.30 -5.19 10.55
N ARG A 131 -13.53 -3.87 10.63
CA ARG A 131 -13.97 -3.13 11.82
C ARG A 131 -13.01 -3.31 13.03
N THR A 132 -11.76 -3.60 12.75
CA THR A 132 -10.76 -3.88 13.77
C THR A 132 -9.70 -2.79 13.78
N ASN A 133 -9.53 -2.11 14.91
CA ASN A 133 -8.43 -1.19 15.11
C ASN A 133 -7.19 -1.98 15.53
N ILE A 134 -6.11 -1.85 14.78
CA ILE A 134 -4.84 -2.55 15.09
C ILE A 134 -4.40 -2.33 16.55
N ARG A 135 -4.66 -1.16 17.14
CA ARG A 135 -4.28 -0.86 18.52
C ARG A 135 -5.00 -1.71 19.57
N SER A 136 -6.07 -2.39 19.22
CA SER A 136 -6.77 -3.33 20.10
C SER A 136 -6.43 -4.80 19.84
N VAL A 137 -5.60 -5.08 18.84
CA VAL A 137 -5.19 -6.46 18.52
C VAL A 137 -4.05 -6.89 19.42
N THR A 138 -4.19 -8.07 20.00
CA THR A 138 -3.18 -8.69 20.88
C THR A 138 -2.79 -10.06 20.33
N PRO A 139 -1.67 -10.64 20.79
CA PRO A 139 -1.30 -12.01 20.41
C PRO A 139 -2.42 -13.03 20.71
N GLU A 140 -3.14 -12.84 21.79
CA GLU A 140 -4.26 -13.70 22.18
C GLU A 140 -5.44 -13.59 21.21
N THR A 141 -5.66 -12.37 20.65
CA THR A 141 -6.67 -12.14 19.61
C THR A 141 -6.37 -12.93 18.34
N LEU A 142 -5.10 -13.00 17.95
CA LEU A 142 -4.66 -13.77 16.78
C LEU A 142 -4.56 -15.27 17.05
N GLY A 143 -4.23 -15.65 18.29
CA GLY A 143 -3.99 -17.03 18.70
C GLY A 143 -2.62 -17.59 18.30
N GLU A 144 -1.81 -16.79 17.59
CA GLU A 144 -0.45 -17.14 17.14
C GLU A 144 0.40 -15.88 16.95
N ARG A 145 1.71 -16.06 16.81
CA ARG A 145 2.65 -14.98 16.46
C ARG A 145 2.79 -14.87 14.95
N LEU A 146 3.10 -13.67 14.48
CA LEU A 146 3.28 -13.37 13.07
C LEU A 146 4.75 -13.49 12.68
N ASP A 147 5.03 -14.11 11.54
CA ASP A 147 6.35 -14.10 10.91
C ASP A 147 6.61 -12.83 10.11
N PHE A 148 5.52 -12.21 9.63
CA PHE A 148 5.59 -11.02 8.78
C PHE A 148 4.40 -10.09 9.02
N ALA A 149 4.62 -8.79 8.91
CA ALA A 149 3.55 -7.80 8.85
C ALA A 149 3.80 -6.79 7.74
N SER A 150 2.77 -6.44 6.99
CA SER A 150 2.75 -5.26 6.14
C SER A 150 1.90 -4.16 6.77
N ILE A 151 2.29 -2.88 6.60
CA ILE A 151 1.58 -1.74 7.18
C ILE A 151 1.32 -0.70 6.10
N ASP A 152 0.05 -0.49 5.74
CA ASP A 152 -0.43 0.54 4.81
C ASP A 152 -1.62 1.30 5.41
N VAL A 153 -1.41 1.95 6.55
CA VAL A 153 -2.45 2.68 7.29
C VAL A 153 -2.62 4.12 6.79
N ALA A 154 -3.79 4.70 7.04
CA ALA A 154 -4.10 6.09 6.72
C ALA A 154 -4.62 6.82 7.96
N PHE A 155 -4.34 8.13 8.05
CA PHE A 155 -4.79 9.02 9.13
C PHE A 155 -4.27 8.68 10.53
N ILE A 156 -3.23 7.88 10.62
CA ILE A 156 -2.53 7.51 11.85
C ILE A 156 -1.03 7.45 11.55
N SER A 157 -0.20 7.88 12.50
CA SER A 157 1.24 7.80 12.41
C SER A 157 1.75 6.41 12.83
N LEU A 158 2.86 5.98 12.24
CA LEU A 158 3.53 4.71 12.55
C LEU A 158 4.00 4.63 14.01
N ASP A 159 4.19 5.76 14.70
CA ASP A 159 4.51 5.79 16.13
C ASP A 159 3.44 5.14 17.02
N LYS A 160 2.18 5.08 16.55
CA LYS A 160 1.04 4.44 17.24
C LYS A 160 0.82 2.99 16.82
N VAL A 161 1.41 2.58 15.69
CA VAL A 161 1.19 1.26 15.09
C VAL A 161 2.35 0.32 15.39
N LEU A 162 3.59 0.78 15.22
CA LEU A 162 4.79 -0.05 15.42
C LEU A 162 4.88 -0.69 16.81
N PRO A 163 4.55 0.01 17.93
CA PRO A 163 4.58 -0.62 19.25
C PRO A 163 3.69 -1.86 19.34
N VAL A 164 2.49 -1.77 18.78
CA VAL A 164 1.54 -2.90 18.79
C VAL A 164 2.06 -4.03 17.89
N VAL A 165 2.46 -3.70 16.66
CA VAL A 165 2.97 -4.70 15.71
C VAL A 165 4.16 -5.45 16.29
N ARG A 166 5.05 -4.76 17.04
CA ARG A 166 6.19 -5.41 17.73
C ARG A 166 5.75 -6.51 18.68
N THR A 167 4.60 -6.34 19.36
CA THR A 167 4.08 -7.37 20.28
C THR A 167 3.43 -8.55 19.56
N LEU A 168 3.01 -8.41 18.32
CA LEU A 168 2.37 -9.46 17.52
C LEU A 168 3.39 -10.36 16.82
N LEU A 169 4.60 -9.89 16.59
CA LEU A 169 5.63 -10.61 15.85
C LEU A 169 6.31 -11.70 16.70
N ALA A 170 6.69 -12.77 16.02
CA ALA A 170 7.61 -13.77 16.52
C ALA A 170 9.05 -13.23 16.59
N GLU A 171 9.96 -13.98 17.22
CA GLU A 171 11.41 -13.80 17.06
C GLU A 171 11.78 -14.01 15.60
N GLY A 172 12.67 -13.17 15.05
CA GLY A 172 12.99 -13.19 13.62
C GLY A 172 11.88 -12.63 12.71
N GLY A 173 10.78 -12.12 13.28
CA GLY A 173 9.68 -11.53 12.50
C GLY A 173 10.08 -10.27 11.75
N GLU A 174 9.44 -10.03 10.61
CA GLU A 174 9.78 -8.98 9.65
C GLU A 174 8.59 -8.05 9.38
N VAL A 175 8.88 -6.80 9.04
CA VAL A 175 7.85 -5.80 8.69
C VAL A 175 8.25 -5.05 7.42
N ILE A 176 7.29 -4.84 6.51
CA ILE A 176 7.38 -3.80 5.47
C ILE A 176 6.31 -2.77 5.76
N ALA A 177 6.73 -1.57 6.19
CA ALA A 177 5.84 -0.47 6.53
C ALA A 177 5.89 0.63 5.46
N LEU A 178 4.71 1.13 5.06
CA LEU A 178 4.61 2.28 4.18
C LEU A 178 4.69 3.57 5.01
N ILE A 179 5.73 4.36 4.77
CA ILE A 179 5.88 5.71 5.33
C ILE A 179 5.13 6.67 4.42
N LYS A 180 4.15 7.36 4.99
CA LYS A 180 3.31 8.33 4.27
C LYS A 180 3.57 9.73 4.84
N PRO A 181 4.37 10.57 4.18
CA PRO A 181 4.73 11.89 4.71
C PRO A 181 3.53 12.72 5.13
N GLN A 182 2.40 12.63 4.41
CA GLN A 182 1.18 13.36 4.70
C GLN A 182 0.51 12.99 6.05
N PHE A 183 0.86 11.86 6.65
CA PHE A 183 0.33 11.43 7.95
C PHE A 183 1.38 11.50 9.08
N GLU A 184 2.64 11.77 8.74
CA GLU A 184 3.77 11.82 9.67
C GLU A 184 4.28 13.24 9.91
N ALA A 185 4.19 14.15 8.92
CA ALA A 185 4.87 15.44 8.92
C ALA A 185 4.28 16.49 9.87
N GLY A 186 3.06 16.26 10.42
CA GLY A 186 2.30 17.31 11.10
C GLY A 186 1.54 18.21 10.13
N LYS A 187 0.40 18.74 10.59
CA LYS A 187 -0.55 19.48 9.73
C LYS A 187 0.04 20.72 9.07
N GLU A 188 0.96 21.39 9.75
CA GLU A 188 1.61 22.63 9.32
C GLU A 188 2.54 22.43 8.11
N ARG A 189 3.05 21.20 7.92
CA ARG A 189 3.96 20.87 6.81
C ARG A 189 3.25 20.16 5.63
N VAL A 190 1.95 19.93 5.77
CA VAL A 190 1.14 19.35 4.71
C VAL A 190 0.54 20.45 3.86
N GLY A 191 0.91 20.48 2.57
CA GLY A 191 0.46 21.50 1.62
C GLY A 191 -1.03 21.38 1.24
N LYS A 192 -1.48 22.29 0.37
CA LYS A 192 -2.83 22.25 -0.19
C LYS A 192 -3.13 20.86 -0.80
N ASN A 193 -4.35 20.41 -0.65
CA ASN A 193 -4.83 19.10 -1.10
C ASN A 193 -4.25 17.88 -0.36
N GLY A 194 -3.55 18.09 0.77
CA GLY A 194 -2.99 17.00 1.57
C GLY A 194 -1.74 16.36 0.95
N VAL A 195 -0.93 17.15 0.22
CA VAL A 195 0.30 16.66 -0.43
C VAL A 195 1.53 17.33 0.20
N VAL A 196 2.50 16.51 0.60
CA VAL A 196 3.83 16.94 1.00
C VAL A 196 4.74 16.89 -0.24
N ARG A 197 5.35 18.02 -0.60
CA ARG A 197 6.18 18.15 -1.82
C ARG A 197 7.64 18.48 -1.53
N ASP A 198 7.93 18.95 -0.33
CA ASP A 198 9.27 19.36 0.06
C ASP A 198 10.12 18.12 0.39
N PRO A 199 11.20 17.85 -0.36
CA PRO A 199 12.09 16.73 -0.07
C PRO A 199 12.67 16.74 1.35
N ALA A 200 12.96 17.92 1.89
CA ALA A 200 13.49 18.06 3.25
C ALA A 200 12.48 17.55 4.30
N VAL A 201 11.18 17.77 4.08
CA VAL A 201 10.12 17.24 4.94
C VAL A 201 10.04 15.72 4.83
N HIS A 202 10.24 15.14 3.63
CA HIS A 202 10.28 13.69 3.45
C HIS A 202 11.45 13.07 4.23
N GLU A 203 12.64 13.68 4.14
CA GLU A 203 13.82 13.21 4.89
C GLU A 203 13.60 13.26 6.40
N ASP A 204 13.05 14.37 6.91
CA ASP A 204 12.74 14.51 8.33
C ASP A 204 11.76 13.45 8.82
N VAL A 205 10.69 13.21 8.05
CA VAL A 205 9.69 12.17 8.34
C VAL A 205 10.34 10.79 8.39
N ILE A 206 11.18 10.46 7.41
CA ILE A 206 11.86 9.16 7.39
C ILE A 206 12.75 9.01 8.62
N ARG A 207 13.54 10.03 8.99
CA ARG A 207 14.41 10.01 10.18
C ARG A 207 13.60 9.82 11.47
N GLN A 208 12.45 10.51 11.58
CA GLN A 208 11.53 10.36 12.72
C GLN A 208 11.00 8.93 12.84
N VAL A 209 10.53 8.34 11.72
CA VAL A 209 10.01 6.96 11.71
C VAL A 209 11.13 5.95 12.03
N LEU A 210 12.34 6.15 11.53
CA LEU A 210 13.51 5.31 11.86
C LEU A 210 13.83 5.36 13.36
N ALA A 211 13.77 6.55 13.98
CA ALA A 211 13.99 6.72 15.42
C ALA A 211 12.90 5.99 16.23
N VAL A 212 11.64 6.13 15.83
CA VAL A 212 10.53 5.40 16.46
C VAL A 212 10.73 3.89 16.33
N ALA A 213 11.04 3.37 15.15
CA ALA A 213 11.25 1.95 14.94
C ALA A 213 12.36 1.39 15.86
N ARG A 214 13.50 2.08 15.93
CA ARG A 214 14.61 1.70 16.84
C ARG A 214 14.18 1.72 18.31
N SER A 215 13.43 2.72 18.74
CA SER A 215 12.92 2.82 20.12
C SER A 215 11.98 1.68 20.51
N GLN A 216 11.32 1.06 19.52
CA GLN A 216 10.46 -0.11 19.71
C GLN A 216 11.22 -1.45 19.56
N GLY A 217 12.55 -1.43 19.48
CA GLY A 217 13.39 -2.62 19.37
C GLY A 217 13.41 -3.26 17.98
N PHE A 218 12.99 -2.54 16.95
CA PHE A 218 13.21 -2.97 15.58
C PHE A 218 14.61 -2.62 15.07
N GLN A 219 15.12 -3.45 14.19
CA GLN A 219 16.33 -3.23 13.42
C GLN A 219 15.94 -2.78 12.00
N PRO A 220 16.12 -1.51 11.64
CA PRO A 220 15.91 -1.06 10.25
C PRO A 220 16.86 -1.80 9.31
N ALA A 221 16.32 -2.49 8.33
CA ALA A 221 17.06 -3.38 7.44
C ALA A 221 17.03 -2.95 5.96
N GLY A 222 16.21 -1.94 5.60
CA GLY A 222 16.16 -1.40 4.25
C GLY A 222 15.15 -0.27 4.11
N LEU A 223 15.41 0.62 3.15
CA LEU A 223 14.53 1.74 2.80
C LEU A 223 14.52 1.89 1.27
N THR A 224 13.34 2.08 0.70
CA THR A 224 13.14 2.43 -0.70
C THR A 224 11.87 3.26 -0.86
N TYR A 225 11.50 3.64 -2.07
CA TYR A 225 10.26 4.36 -2.34
C TYR A 225 9.24 3.47 -3.06
N SER A 226 7.95 3.78 -2.87
CA SER A 226 6.84 3.12 -3.56
C SER A 226 6.93 3.34 -5.08
N PRO A 227 6.66 2.32 -5.91
CA PRO A 227 6.67 2.49 -7.37
C PRO A 227 5.50 3.34 -7.88
N VAL A 228 4.49 3.55 -7.05
CA VAL A 228 3.30 4.33 -7.37
C VAL A 228 3.02 5.35 -6.28
N LYS A 229 2.58 6.55 -6.68
CA LYS A 229 2.15 7.58 -5.74
C LYS A 229 0.83 7.19 -5.06
N GLY A 230 0.62 7.73 -3.87
CA GLY A 230 -0.66 7.67 -3.17
C GLY A 230 -1.78 8.36 -3.97
N PRO A 231 -3.05 8.16 -3.58
CA PRO A 231 -4.22 8.62 -4.36
C PRO A 231 -4.25 10.13 -4.64
N LYS A 232 -3.65 10.94 -3.77
CA LYS A 232 -3.55 12.40 -3.93
C LYS A 232 -2.24 12.88 -4.57
N GLY A 233 -1.37 11.94 -4.95
CA GLY A 233 -0.08 12.23 -5.59
C GLY A 233 1.10 12.34 -4.61
N ASN A 234 0.95 11.94 -3.35
CA ASN A 234 2.07 11.86 -2.41
C ASN A 234 3.07 10.77 -2.83
N ILE A 235 4.35 11.07 -2.73
CA ILE A 235 5.41 10.08 -2.73
C ILE A 235 5.38 9.39 -1.37
N GLU A 236 5.48 8.07 -1.38
CA GLU A 236 5.44 7.21 -0.19
C GLU A 236 6.69 6.32 -0.19
N TYR A 237 7.16 5.93 0.99
CA TYR A 237 8.39 5.14 1.14
C TYR A 237 8.09 3.80 1.78
N LEU A 238 8.93 2.81 1.52
CA LEU A 238 8.86 1.47 2.07
C LEU A 238 10.03 1.27 3.01
N LEU A 239 9.73 1.01 4.27
CA LEU A 239 10.70 0.74 5.32
C LEU A 239 10.65 -0.75 5.69
N TYR A 240 11.79 -1.42 5.62
CA TYR A 240 11.95 -2.80 6.04
C TYR A 240 12.55 -2.87 7.43
N LEU A 241 11.88 -3.59 8.31
CA LEU A 241 12.24 -3.74 9.72
C LEU A 241 12.32 -5.21 10.08
N LYS A 242 13.24 -5.55 10.96
CA LYS A 242 13.37 -6.90 11.56
C LYS A 242 13.29 -6.81 13.07
N THR A 243 12.86 -7.88 13.73
CA THR A 243 12.89 -7.98 15.20
C THR A 243 14.27 -8.38 15.71
N GLU A 244 15.12 -8.92 14.83
CA GLU A 244 16.46 -9.42 15.12
C GLU A 244 17.43 -9.11 13.98
N GLY A 245 18.74 -9.28 14.25
CA GLY A 245 19.80 -9.04 13.28
C GLY A 245 20.46 -7.68 13.44
N GLU A 246 21.32 -7.32 12.51
CA GLU A 246 22.01 -6.03 12.50
C GLU A 246 21.19 -4.99 11.75
N ALA A 247 21.12 -3.78 12.31
CA ALA A 247 20.55 -2.64 11.61
C ALA A 247 21.47 -2.18 10.48
N VAL A 248 20.88 -1.87 9.34
CA VAL A 248 21.58 -1.17 8.27
C VAL A 248 21.73 0.30 8.69
N ASP A 249 22.93 0.85 8.50
CA ASP A 249 23.13 2.27 8.72
C ASP A 249 22.41 3.08 7.62
N MET A 250 21.37 3.76 8.03
CA MET A 250 20.58 4.66 7.18
C MET A 250 20.84 6.10 7.62
N ASP A 251 22.07 6.54 7.39
CA ASP A 251 22.50 7.90 7.70
C ASP A 251 21.77 8.97 6.86
N GLY A 252 22.14 10.23 7.10
CA GLY A 252 21.53 11.35 6.39
C GLY A 252 21.78 11.32 4.88
N ALA A 253 22.93 10.83 4.43
CA ALA A 253 23.29 10.75 3.02
C ALA A 253 22.47 9.66 2.31
N PHE A 254 22.33 8.49 2.93
CA PHE A 254 21.50 7.41 2.42
C PHE A 254 20.03 7.82 2.26
N VAL A 255 19.45 8.46 3.30
CA VAL A 255 18.06 8.95 3.25
C VAL A 255 17.89 10.01 2.15
N HIS A 256 18.85 10.93 2.03
CA HIS A 256 18.85 11.96 0.99
C HIS A 256 18.85 11.35 -0.43
N GLU A 257 19.66 10.33 -0.67
CA GLU A 257 19.73 9.63 -1.97
C GLU A 257 18.37 9.01 -2.33
N ILE A 258 17.75 8.27 -1.40
CA ILE A 258 16.45 7.64 -1.62
C ILE A 258 15.35 8.67 -1.90
N VAL A 259 15.33 9.80 -1.17
CA VAL A 259 14.35 10.87 -1.38
C VAL A 259 14.56 11.56 -2.72
N THR A 260 15.80 11.87 -3.07
CA THR A 260 16.16 12.49 -4.35
C THR A 260 15.74 11.60 -5.53
N GLU A 261 16.07 10.32 -5.47
CA GLU A 261 15.70 9.36 -6.52
C GLU A 261 14.17 9.20 -6.64
N ALA A 262 13.45 9.14 -5.51
CA ALA A 262 12.00 9.08 -5.52
C ALA A 262 11.37 10.28 -6.22
N HIS A 263 11.85 11.49 -5.94
CA HIS A 263 11.38 12.71 -6.60
C HIS A 263 11.77 12.75 -8.08
N ARG A 264 12.98 12.32 -8.44
CA ARG A 264 13.44 12.24 -9.82
C ARG A 264 12.53 11.31 -10.65
N VAL A 265 12.26 10.12 -10.14
CA VAL A 265 11.49 9.09 -10.86
C VAL A 265 9.99 9.40 -10.90
N LEU A 266 9.42 9.83 -9.77
CA LEU A 266 7.97 9.93 -9.64
C LEU A 266 7.43 11.32 -9.99
N ASP A 267 8.22 12.40 -9.86
CA ASP A 267 7.81 13.76 -10.23
C ASP A 267 8.31 14.21 -11.59
N GLY A 268 9.14 13.40 -12.26
CA GLY A 268 9.74 13.76 -13.54
C GLY A 268 10.77 14.91 -13.45
N ARG A 269 11.26 15.24 -12.26
CA ARG A 269 12.22 16.31 -12.00
C ARG A 269 13.68 15.86 -12.24
N GLY A 270 13.92 15.16 -13.33
CA GLY A 270 15.23 14.58 -13.63
C GLY A 270 15.63 14.61 -15.10
N ALA A 271 14.96 15.40 -15.91
CA ALA A 271 15.26 15.51 -17.35
C ALA A 271 15.53 16.95 -17.80
N GLU A 272 16.18 17.76 -16.97
CA GLU A 272 16.76 19.03 -17.41
C GLU A 272 18.13 19.19 -16.73
N HIS A 273 19.15 18.68 -17.42
CA HIS A 273 20.50 19.29 -17.45
C HIS A 273 21.25 18.72 -18.65
#